data_0e343a41ed593f24d8adc777e6341ec7
#
_entry.id   0e343a41ed593f24d8adc777e6341ec7
#
_cell.length_a   1.000
_cell.length_b   1.000
_cell.length_c   1.000
_cell.angle_alpha   90.00
_cell.angle_beta   90.00
_cell.angle_gamma   90.00
#
_symmetry.space_group_name_H-M   'P 1'
#
loop_
_entity.id
_entity.type
_entity.pdbx_description
1 polymer ?
#
loop_
_entity_poly.entity_id
_entity_poly.type
_entity_poly.pdbx_seq_one_letter_code
_entity_poly.pdbx_strand_id
1 'polypeptide(L)'
;RRQRQMCIRDRCGTSVSRATLHNQDFIDDLDVGIGDTIVVYKSGEIIPKVKEVRKEKRPDGWKRFMIPDVCPVCGAKTEREKDTADIKCTSPNCPAQLERHIINFVGRDAMDIKGFGTVYIEELVRLGYIKDIADIFELKDHREELIEQGIIGKEKNTDKLLETIEKAKENDAYMLLTGFGIPNVGKAAAKTIMKRFPSILDLEDADRDALMEVDDVGEVSADCIFRFFHDEKNKEMIARLKSLGVNMEAEETETIDSAVSGKTVVITGTLPTLGRKEAAELVENCLLYT
;
A
#
# COMPACT_ATOMS: atom_id res chain seq x y z
N ARG A 1 4.95 0.74 -14.66
CA ARG A 1 5.39 1.08 -16.03
C ARG A 1 5.00 0.01 -17.01
N ARG A 2 4.38 0.41 -18.11
CA ARG A 2 3.97 -0.52 -19.19
C ARG A 2 5.22 -0.92 -19.99
N GLN A 3 5.81 -2.06 -19.67
CA GLN A 3 6.64 -2.75 -20.63
C GLN A 3 5.74 -3.27 -21.77
N ARG A 4 6.13 -2.98 -23.01
CA ARG A 4 5.44 -3.46 -24.21
C ARG A 4 5.41 -4.99 -24.20
N GLN A 5 4.23 -5.53 -24.37
CA GLN A 5 3.95 -6.94 -24.25
C GLN A 5 3.64 -7.58 -25.59
N MET A 6 4.15 -8.79 -25.77
CA MET A 6 3.71 -9.66 -26.84
C MET A 6 2.52 -10.50 -26.38
N CYS A 7 1.44 -10.54 -27.19
CA CYS A 7 0.34 -11.45 -27.01
C CYS A 7 0.82 -12.88 -27.17
N ILE A 8 0.73 -13.68 -26.11
CA ILE A 8 0.93 -15.13 -26.19
C ILE A 8 -0.45 -15.77 -26.18
N ARG A 9 -0.75 -16.56 -27.20
CA ARG A 9 -1.94 -17.43 -27.21
C ARG A 9 -1.73 -18.55 -26.21
N ASP A 10 -2.61 -18.62 -25.23
CA ASP A 10 -2.56 -19.58 -24.14
C ASP A 10 -3.30 -20.88 -24.49
N ARG A 11 -2.82 -21.99 -23.93
CA ARG A 11 -3.49 -23.29 -23.99
C ARG A 11 -4.68 -23.41 -23.01
N CYS A 12 -4.89 -22.42 -22.13
CA CYS A 12 -5.98 -22.41 -21.13
C CYS A 12 -7.00 -21.29 -21.33
N GLY A 13 -7.08 -20.69 -22.53
CA GLY A 13 -8.11 -19.69 -22.87
C GLY A 13 -7.92 -18.29 -22.25
N THR A 14 -6.80 -18.03 -21.58
CA THR A 14 -6.47 -16.69 -21.04
C THR A 14 -5.37 -16.04 -21.84
N SER A 15 -5.56 -14.78 -22.26
CA SER A 15 -4.52 -13.98 -22.90
C SER A 15 -3.57 -13.40 -21.84
N VAL A 16 -2.31 -13.79 -21.87
CA VAL A 16 -1.27 -13.26 -20.97
C VAL A 16 -0.58 -12.11 -21.66
N SER A 17 -0.77 -10.92 -21.11
CA SER A 17 -0.15 -9.70 -21.63
C SER A 17 1.02 -9.21 -20.78
N ARG A 18 1.28 -9.81 -19.60
CA ARG A 18 2.33 -9.40 -18.66
C ARG A 18 2.93 -10.59 -17.92
N ALA A 19 4.25 -10.64 -17.83
CA ALA A 19 4.98 -11.53 -16.96
C ALA A 19 5.93 -10.71 -16.08
N THR A 20 6.08 -11.11 -14.83
CA THR A 20 6.99 -10.40 -13.93
C THR A 20 8.45 -10.75 -14.23
N LEU A 21 9.32 -9.75 -14.13
CA LEU A 21 10.77 -9.86 -14.15
C LEU A 21 11.37 -9.57 -12.76
N HIS A 22 10.54 -9.51 -11.74
CA HIS A 22 10.88 -9.31 -10.33
C HIS A 22 11.83 -8.12 -10.07
N ASN A 23 13.13 -8.30 -10.28
CA ASN A 23 14.20 -7.36 -9.97
C ASN A 23 15.36 -7.46 -10.99
N GLN A 24 16.42 -6.67 -10.82
CA GLN A 24 17.56 -6.65 -11.72
C GLN A 24 18.33 -7.99 -11.69
N ASP A 25 18.46 -8.65 -10.54
CA ASP A 25 19.17 -9.91 -10.44
C ASP A 25 18.51 -10.98 -11.29
N PHE A 26 17.19 -11.08 -11.24
CA PHE A 26 16.42 -12.01 -12.07
C PHE A 26 16.55 -11.70 -13.57
N ILE A 27 16.60 -10.40 -13.93
CA ILE A 27 16.87 -9.95 -15.31
C ILE A 27 18.26 -10.38 -15.74
N ASP A 28 19.23 -10.28 -14.85
CA ASP A 28 20.63 -10.63 -15.08
C ASP A 28 20.82 -12.12 -15.23
N ASP A 29 20.20 -12.92 -14.37
CA ASP A 29 20.26 -14.39 -14.42
C ASP A 29 19.64 -14.94 -15.71
N LEU A 30 18.54 -14.36 -16.16
CA LEU A 30 17.90 -14.71 -17.43
C LEU A 30 18.64 -14.15 -18.64
N ASP A 31 19.50 -13.16 -18.45
CA ASP A 31 20.16 -12.39 -19.52
C ASP A 31 19.12 -11.87 -20.52
N VAL A 32 18.02 -11.28 -20.01
CA VAL A 32 16.90 -10.80 -20.82
C VAL A 32 17.02 -9.35 -21.20
N GLY A 33 16.64 -9.02 -22.43
CA GLY A 33 16.62 -7.66 -22.96
C GLY A 33 15.38 -7.35 -23.79
N ILE A 34 15.29 -6.11 -24.22
CA ILE A 34 14.17 -5.66 -25.06
C ILE A 34 14.27 -6.29 -26.43
N GLY A 35 13.17 -6.93 -26.88
CA GLY A 35 13.11 -7.64 -28.15
C GLY A 35 13.35 -9.14 -28.05
N ASP A 36 13.74 -9.67 -26.89
CA ASP A 36 13.90 -11.10 -26.70
C ASP A 36 12.59 -11.87 -26.84
N THR A 37 12.70 -13.06 -27.41
CA THR A 37 11.62 -14.07 -27.38
C THR A 37 11.76 -14.86 -26.08
N ILE A 38 10.72 -14.85 -25.25
CA ILE A 38 10.70 -15.52 -23.93
C ILE A 38 9.70 -16.68 -23.89
N VAL A 39 10.03 -17.68 -23.06
CA VAL A 39 9.09 -18.74 -22.68
C VAL A 39 8.48 -18.38 -21.34
N VAL A 40 7.15 -18.36 -21.30
CA VAL A 40 6.39 -18.00 -20.08
C VAL A 40 5.64 -19.26 -19.59
N TYR A 41 5.58 -19.42 -18.29
CA TYR A 41 4.77 -20.45 -17.64
C TYR A 41 3.94 -19.86 -16.49
N LYS A 42 2.89 -20.56 -16.09
CA LYS A 42 2.11 -20.18 -14.90
C LYS A 42 2.74 -20.84 -13.68
N SER A 43 3.12 -20.03 -12.71
CA SER A 43 3.60 -20.50 -11.39
C SER A 43 2.42 -20.50 -10.43
N GLY A 44 2.06 -21.66 -9.90
CA GLY A 44 0.79 -21.82 -9.23
C GLY A 44 -0.35 -21.42 -10.20
N GLU A 45 -1.50 -21.60 -10.14
CA GLU A 45 -2.53 -21.47 -11.19
C GLU A 45 -2.70 -20.07 -11.83
N ILE A 46 -2.03 -19.00 -11.34
CA ILE A 46 -2.42 -17.61 -11.65
C ILE A 46 -1.31 -16.73 -12.22
N ILE A 47 -0.09 -16.75 -11.69
CA ILE A 47 0.94 -15.73 -12.00
C ILE A 47 1.86 -16.15 -13.15
N PRO A 48 1.87 -15.44 -14.31
CA PRO A 48 2.81 -15.73 -15.39
C PRO A 48 4.24 -15.34 -14.99
N LYS A 49 5.17 -16.29 -15.08
CA LYS A 49 6.60 -16.09 -14.87
C LYS A 49 7.39 -16.41 -16.14
N VAL A 50 8.50 -15.70 -16.33
CA VAL A 50 9.46 -16.00 -17.40
C VAL A 50 10.29 -17.21 -16.96
N LYS A 51 10.33 -18.26 -17.81
CA LYS A 51 11.10 -19.48 -17.59
C LYS A 51 12.49 -19.36 -18.18
N GLU A 52 12.57 -18.95 -19.43
CA GLU A 52 13.81 -18.88 -20.21
C GLU A 52 13.72 -17.90 -21.35
N VAL A 53 14.85 -17.49 -21.86
CA VAL A 53 15.01 -16.64 -23.04
C VAL A 53 15.51 -17.47 -24.22
N ARG A 54 14.87 -17.32 -25.39
CA ARG A 54 15.30 -17.98 -26.63
C ARG A 54 16.40 -17.14 -27.30
N LYS A 55 17.64 -17.32 -26.84
CA LYS A 55 18.80 -16.53 -27.31
C LYS A 55 19.06 -16.66 -28.81
N GLU A 56 18.70 -17.80 -29.39
CA GLU A 56 18.77 -18.05 -30.83
C GLU A 56 17.85 -17.19 -31.70
N LYS A 57 16.89 -16.53 -31.08
CA LYS A 57 15.90 -15.64 -31.74
C LYS A 57 16.13 -14.16 -31.46
N ARG A 58 17.30 -13.80 -30.95
CA ARG A 58 17.63 -12.41 -30.66
C ARG A 58 17.74 -11.60 -31.94
N PRO A 59 17.15 -10.39 -31.93
CA PRO A 59 17.30 -9.48 -33.07
C PRO A 59 18.73 -8.91 -33.13
N ASP A 60 19.15 -8.49 -34.33
CA ASP A 60 20.39 -7.73 -34.49
C ASP A 60 20.34 -6.44 -33.67
N GLY A 61 21.45 -6.12 -33.01
CA GLY A 61 21.55 -4.94 -32.15
C GLY A 61 20.88 -5.09 -30.77
N TRP A 62 20.56 -6.33 -30.35
CA TRP A 62 20.05 -6.60 -29.01
C TRP A 62 20.93 -5.98 -27.91
N LYS A 63 20.29 -5.44 -26.88
CA LYS A 63 20.95 -4.92 -25.69
C LYS A 63 20.29 -5.48 -24.44
N ARG A 64 21.13 -5.84 -23.47
CA ARG A 64 20.68 -6.24 -22.15
C ARG A 64 19.86 -5.11 -21.51
N PHE A 65 18.78 -5.44 -20.84
CA PHE A 65 18.01 -4.45 -20.12
C PHE A 65 18.65 -4.19 -18.76
N MET A 66 18.85 -2.93 -18.44
CA MET A 66 19.32 -2.45 -17.15
C MET A 66 18.27 -1.48 -16.58
N ILE A 67 17.95 -1.63 -15.32
CA ILE A 67 17.12 -0.63 -14.63
C ILE A 67 17.94 0.66 -14.56
N PRO A 68 17.37 1.81 -14.95
CA PRO A 68 18.11 3.07 -15.00
C PRO A 68 18.65 3.50 -13.61
N ASP A 69 19.87 4.04 -13.58
CA ASP A 69 20.51 4.62 -12.40
C ASP A 69 19.87 5.94 -11.96
N VAL A 70 18.97 6.48 -12.77
CA VAL A 70 18.23 7.70 -12.50
C VAL A 70 16.73 7.45 -12.52
N CYS A 71 16.02 8.05 -11.59
CA CYS A 71 14.57 7.96 -11.54
C CYS A 71 13.96 8.65 -12.77
N PRO A 72 13.18 7.92 -13.53
CA PRO A 72 12.62 8.47 -14.77
C PRO A 72 11.46 9.47 -14.57
N VAL A 73 11.05 9.70 -13.32
CA VAL A 73 10.01 10.67 -12.99
C VAL A 73 10.62 11.96 -12.48
N CYS A 74 11.54 11.90 -11.52
CA CYS A 74 12.11 13.09 -10.90
C CYS A 74 13.59 13.34 -11.26
N GLY A 75 14.25 12.42 -12.00
CA GLY A 75 15.66 12.56 -12.39
C GLY A 75 16.68 12.31 -11.27
N ALA A 76 16.25 12.06 -10.04
CA ALA A 76 17.13 11.75 -8.93
C ALA A 76 17.79 10.38 -9.10
N LYS A 77 18.93 10.17 -8.44
CA LYS A 77 19.62 8.88 -8.42
C LYS A 77 18.73 7.77 -7.88
N THR A 78 18.88 6.58 -8.42
CA THR A 78 18.29 5.36 -7.85
C THR A 78 19.36 4.56 -7.14
N GLU A 79 19.01 3.94 -6.02
CA GLU A 79 19.94 3.10 -5.26
C GLU A 79 19.29 1.75 -4.93
N ARG A 80 20.14 0.74 -4.90
CA ARG A 80 19.74 -0.60 -4.45
C ARG A 80 19.71 -0.62 -2.93
N GLU A 81 18.63 -1.11 -2.35
CA GLU A 81 18.57 -1.38 -0.92
C GLU A 81 19.53 -2.50 -0.54
N LYS A 82 20.18 -2.35 0.64
CA LYS A 82 21.25 -3.28 1.06
C LYS A 82 20.73 -4.71 1.29
N ASP A 83 19.51 -4.83 1.82
CA ASP A 83 18.94 -6.11 2.28
C ASP A 83 17.91 -6.69 1.29
N THR A 84 17.64 -6.00 0.21
CA THR A 84 16.69 -6.41 -0.83
C THR A 84 17.30 -6.27 -2.23
N ALA A 85 16.66 -6.90 -3.20
CA ALA A 85 17.04 -6.71 -4.61
C ALA A 85 16.34 -5.48 -5.25
N ASP A 86 15.68 -4.66 -4.44
CA ASP A 86 14.89 -3.53 -4.92
C ASP A 86 15.77 -2.31 -5.21
N ILE A 87 15.51 -1.68 -6.35
CA ILE A 87 16.12 -0.41 -6.74
C ILE A 87 15.08 0.69 -6.58
N LYS A 88 15.36 1.64 -5.70
CA LYS A 88 14.46 2.74 -5.34
C LYS A 88 15.05 4.11 -5.66
N CYS A 89 14.17 5.06 -5.92
CA CYS A 89 14.54 6.46 -6.03
C CYS A 89 14.93 7.01 -4.66
N THR A 90 16.03 7.75 -4.59
CA THR A 90 16.54 8.34 -3.33
C THR A 90 15.91 9.68 -2.98
N SER A 91 15.15 10.28 -3.89
CA SER A 91 14.51 11.57 -3.63
C SER A 91 13.29 11.44 -2.72
N PRO A 92 13.26 12.09 -1.56
CA PRO A 92 12.08 12.11 -0.69
C PRO A 92 10.89 12.86 -1.29
N ASN A 93 11.14 13.72 -2.29
CA ASN A 93 10.13 14.53 -2.96
C ASN A 93 9.76 13.96 -4.35
N CYS A 94 9.97 12.67 -4.58
CA CYS A 94 9.63 12.05 -5.85
C CYS A 94 8.11 11.93 -6.00
N PRO A 95 7.48 12.56 -7.02
CA PRO A 95 6.03 12.48 -7.21
C PRO A 95 5.52 11.04 -7.32
N ALA A 96 6.26 10.14 -7.98
CA ALA A 96 5.86 8.74 -8.10
C ALA A 96 5.88 7.98 -6.76
N GLN A 97 6.72 8.37 -5.80
CA GLN A 97 6.70 7.81 -4.45
C GLN A 97 5.51 8.35 -3.66
N LEU A 98 5.26 9.67 -3.76
CA LEU A 98 4.09 10.30 -3.14
C LEU A 98 2.80 9.69 -3.67
N GLU A 99 2.62 9.60 -5.00
CA GLU A 99 1.46 8.96 -5.62
C GLU A 99 1.26 7.53 -5.08
N ARG A 100 2.33 6.75 -4.99
CA ARG A 100 2.26 5.38 -4.48
C ARG A 100 1.87 5.33 -3.01
N HIS A 101 2.39 6.25 -2.21
CA HIS A 101 2.03 6.38 -0.79
C HIS A 101 0.55 6.75 -0.62
N ILE A 102 0.07 7.74 -1.36
CA ILE A 102 -1.35 8.14 -1.35
C ILE A 102 -2.26 7.00 -1.81
N ILE A 103 -1.89 6.26 -2.88
CA ILE A 103 -2.64 5.10 -3.35
C ILE A 103 -2.75 4.02 -2.26
N ASN A 104 -1.66 3.78 -1.52
CA ASN A 104 -1.69 2.86 -0.38
C ASN A 104 -2.60 3.39 0.74
N PHE A 105 -2.47 4.66 1.09
CA PHE A 105 -3.22 5.31 2.16
C PHE A 105 -4.74 5.24 1.93
N VAL A 106 -5.20 5.54 0.72
CA VAL A 106 -6.63 5.50 0.39
C VAL A 106 -7.14 4.09 0.11
N GLY A 107 -6.23 3.12 0.07
CA GLY A 107 -6.51 1.72 -0.28
C GLY A 107 -7.40 1.02 0.74
N ARG A 108 -7.97 -0.13 0.31
CA ARG A 108 -8.91 -0.93 1.09
C ARG A 108 -8.34 -1.48 2.41
N ASP A 109 -7.04 -1.74 2.43
CA ASP A 109 -6.36 -2.30 3.62
C ASP A 109 -5.95 -1.21 4.62
N ALA A 110 -5.99 0.07 4.19
CA ALA A 110 -5.73 1.25 4.99
C ALA A 110 -7.03 2.05 5.21
N MET A 111 -7.11 3.30 4.79
CA MET A 111 -8.25 4.19 5.08
C MET A 111 -9.52 3.91 4.25
N ASP A 112 -9.51 2.99 3.29
CA ASP A 112 -10.65 2.56 2.44
C ASP A 112 -11.47 3.73 1.86
N ILE A 113 -10.81 4.78 1.36
CA ILE A 113 -11.47 5.94 0.77
C ILE A 113 -12.01 5.58 -0.61
N LYS A 114 -13.25 5.14 -0.67
CA LYS A 114 -13.89 4.64 -1.89
C LYS A 114 -14.08 5.75 -2.92
N GLY A 115 -13.79 5.43 -4.17
CA GLY A 115 -13.93 6.37 -5.28
C GLY A 115 -12.69 7.25 -5.52
N PHE A 116 -11.68 7.16 -4.68
CA PHE A 116 -10.42 7.86 -4.87
C PHE A 116 -9.48 7.05 -5.78
N GLY A 117 -9.77 7.07 -7.08
CA GLY A 117 -9.01 6.31 -8.09
C GLY A 117 -7.63 6.86 -8.37
N THR A 118 -6.73 6.00 -8.87
CA THR A 118 -5.33 6.36 -9.18
C THR A 118 -5.20 7.56 -10.13
N VAL A 119 -6.10 7.68 -11.10
CA VAL A 119 -6.09 8.81 -12.06
C VAL A 119 -6.31 10.14 -11.36
N TYR A 120 -7.20 10.19 -10.36
CA TYR A 120 -7.43 11.41 -9.58
C TYR A 120 -6.23 11.75 -8.71
N ILE A 121 -5.61 10.74 -8.10
CA ILE A 121 -4.41 10.90 -7.27
C ILE A 121 -3.25 11.46 -8.09
N GLU A 122 -2.96 10.86 -9.24
CA GLU A 122 -1.91 11.30 -10.16
C GLU A 122 -2.11 12.77 -10.55
N GLU A 123 -3.34 13.16 -10.88
CA GLU A 123 -3.65 14.52 -11.29
C GLU A 123 -3.58 15.52 -10.13
N LEU A 124 -4.09 15.17 -8.94
CA LEU A 124 -4.04 16.02 -7.75
C LEU A 124 -2.62 16.25 -7.25
N VAL A 125 -1.78 15.21 -7.29
CA VAL A 125 -0.34 15.33 -6.98
C VAL A 125 0.37 16.19 -8.03
N ARG A 126 0.08 15.99 -9.32
CA ARG A 126 0.67 16.75 -10.42
C ARG A 126 0.34 18.25 -10.34
N LEU A 127 -0.88 18.58 -9.96
CA LEU A 127 -1.35 19.95 -9.80
C LEU A 127 -0.95 20.59 -8.46
N GLY A 128 -0.40 19.80 -7.52
CA GLY A 128 0.08 20.27 -6.24
C GLY A 128 -0.99 20.43 -5.16
N TYR A 129 -2.20 19.87 -5.36
CA TYR A 129 -3.24 19.82 -4.33
C TYR A 129 -2.88 18.82 -3.22
N ILE A 130 -2.12 17.78 -3.54
CA ILE A 130 -1.67 16.77 -2.57
C ILE A 130 -0.14 16.74 -2.58
N LYS A 131 0.47 17.05 -1.45
CA LYS A 131 1.91 16.99 -1.17
C LYS A 131 2.23 16.01 -0.05
N ASP A 132 1.27 15.73 0.82
CA ASP A 132 1.32 14.71 1.86
C ASP A 132 -0.08 14.10 2.11
N ILE A 133 -0.16 13.19 3.07
CA ILE A 133 -1.42 12.49 3.42
C ILE A 133 -2.46 13.47 4.00
N ALA A 134 -2.03 14.48 4.77
CA ALA A 134 -2.96 15.40 5.44
C ALA A 134 -3.72 16.27 4.43
N ASP A 135 -3.10 16.60 3.29
CA ASP A 135 -3.74 17.39 2.23
C ASP A 135 -4.99 16.71 1.66
N ILE A 136 -5.10 15.39 1.78
CA ILE A 136 -6.32 14.66 1.36
C ILE A 136 -7.55 15.18 2.10
N PHE A 137 -7.42 15.46 3.38
CA PHE A 137 -8.51 15.92 4.24
C PHE A 137 -8.78 17.42 4.13
N GLU A 138 -7.89 18.15 3.45
CA GLU A 138 -8.04 19.57 3.11
C GLU A 138 -8.64 19.79 1.72
N LEU A 139 -8.79 18.74 0.88
CA LEU A 139 -9.36 18.86 -0.48
C LEU A 139 -10.77 19.50 -0.51
N LYS A 140 -11.51 19.44 0.58
CA LYS A 140 -12.81 20.10 0.71
C LYS A 140 -12.70 21.62 0.53
N ASP A 141 -11.59 22.22 0.94
CA ASP A 141 -11.37 23.67 0.84
C ASP A 141 -11.11 24.11 -0.61
N HIS A 142 -10.78 23.17 -1.49
CA HIS A 142 -10.59 23.36 -2.93
C HIS A 142 -11.77 22.89 -3.78
N ARG A 143 -12.95 22.63 -3.18
CA ARG A 143 -14.12 22.03 -3.85
C ARG A 143 -14.47 22.73 -5.17
N GLU A 144 -14.56 24.07 -5.17
CA GLU A 144 -14.97 24.85 -6.34
C GLU A 144 -13.94 24.71 -7.48
N GLU A 145 -12.65 24.82 -7.16
CA GLU A 145 -11.56 24.66 -8.11
C GLU A 145 -11.55 23.25 -8.73
N LEU A 146 -11.75 22.21 -7.91
CA LEU A 146 -11.79 20.82 -8.36
C LEU A 146 -12.95 20.55 -9.33
N ILE A 147 -14.10 21.19 -9.11
CA ILE A 147 -15.27 21.13 -9.99
C ILE A 147 -15.01 21.90 -11.30
N GLU A 148 -14.47 23.11 -11.21
CA GLU A 148 -14.19 23.96 -12.37
C GLU A 148 -13.16 23.31 -13.31
N GLN A 149 -12.11 22.74 -12.73
CA GLN A 149 -11.06 22.03 -13.50
C GLN A 149 -11.48 20.62 -13.94
N GLY A 150 -12.56 20.08 -13.38
CA GLY A 150 -13.07 18.75 -13.73
C GLY A 150 -12.17 17.60 -13.38
N ILE A 151 -11.26 17.77 -12.40
CA ILE A 151 -10.24 16.77 -12.01
C ILE A 151 -10.89 15.46 -11.56
N ILE A 152 -11.91 15.56 -10.68
CA ILE A 152 -12.65 14.40 -10.15
C ILE A 152 -13.93 14.16 -10.98
N GLY A 153 -14.24 15.10 -11.85
CA GLY A 153 -15.44 15.13 -12.66
C GLY A 153 -16.32 16.33 -12.29
N LYS A 154 -17.65 16.17 -12.46
CA LYS A 154 -18.60 17.22 -12.13
C LYS A 154 -18.95 17.19 -10.64
N GLU A 155 -19.64 18.26 -10.17
CA GLU A 155 -20.09 18.50 -8.81
C GLU A 155 -20.49 17.22 -8.05
N LYS A 156 -21.40 16.41 -8.58
CA LYS A 156 -21.87 15.17 -7.93
C LYS A 156 -20.76 14.17 -7.58
N ASN A 157 -19.76 14.03 -8.45
CA ASN A 157 -18.66 13.08 -8.20
C ASN A 157 -17.66 13.65 -7.20
N THR A 158 -17.40 14.96 -7.28
CA THR A 158 -16.54 15.68 -6.34
C THR A 158 -17.14 15.63 -4.94
N ASP A 159 -18.41 15.97 -4.78
CA ASP A 159 -19.10 15.92 -3.49
C ASP A 159 -19.10 14.53 -2.89
N LYS A 160 -19.39 13.50 -3.69
CA LYS A 160 -19.37 12.12 -3.23
C LYS A 160 -17.98 11.70 -2.75
N LEU A 161 -16.91 12.11 -3.42
CA LEU A 161 -15.56 11.81 -2.97
C LEU A 161 -15.24 12.54 -1.66
N LEU A 162 -15.54 13.83 -1.57
CA LEU A 162 -15.33 14.63 -0.36
C LEU A 162 -16.10 14.07 0.84
N GLU A 163 -17.35 13.63 0.66
CA GLU A 163 -18.12 12.92 1.70
C GLU A 163 -17.42 11.62 2.15
N THR A 164 -16.84 10.87 1.22
CA THR A 164 -16.13 9.64 1.55
C THR A 164 -14.84 9.93 2.33
N ILE A 165 -14.14 11.01 1.99
CA ILE A 165 -12.95 11.47 2.72
C ILE A 165 -13.33 11.89 4.14
N GLU A 166 -14.41 12.67 4.31
CA GLU A 166 -14.86 13.09 5.65
C GLU A 166 -15.26 11.89 6.53
N LYS A 167 -15.98 10.91 5.97
CA LYS A 167 -16.30 9.66 6.69
C LYS A 167 -15.07 8.86 7.09
N ALA A 168 -14.03 8.87 6.28
CA ALA A 168 -12.81 8.15 6.58
C ALA A 168 -12.06 8.71 7.81
N LYS A 169 -12.36 9.93 8.26
CA LYS A 169 -11.80 10.48 9.50
C LYS A 169 -12.23 9.71 10.75
N GLU A 170 -13.37 9.03 10.69
CA GLU A 170 -13.93 8.24 11.79
C GLU A 170 -13.36 6.80 11.83
N ASN A 171 -12.54 6.42 10.86
CA ASN A 171 -11.95 5.09 10.82
C ASN A 171 -11.08 4.82 12.04
N ASP A 172 -11.02 3.55 12.45
CA ASP A 172 -10.17 3.08 13.53
C ASP A 172 -8.68 3.39 13.28
N ALA A 173 -7.96 3.74 14.32
CA ALA A 173 -6.57 4.17 14.26
C ALA A 173 -5.62 3.11 13.65
N TYR A 174 -5.92 1.80 13.71
CA TYR A 174 -5.10 0.81 13.02
C TYR A 174 -5.13 0.99 11.49
N MET A 175 -6.22 1.52 10.94
CA MET A 175 -6.34 1.81 9.51
C MET A 175 -5.44 2.98 9.13
N LEU A 176 -5.39 4.01 9.99
CA LEU A 176 -4.48 5.14 9.83
C LEU A 176 -3.02 4.69 9.92
N LEU A 177 -2.67 3.88 10.94
CA LEU A 177 -1.32 3.33 11.10
C LEU A 177 -0.90 2.49 9.88
N THR A 178 -1.80 1.67 9.35
CA THR A 178 -1.55 0.92 8.11
C THR A 178 -1.33 1.86 6.93
N GLY A 179 -2.09 2.96 6.89
CA GLY A 179 -2.03 3.98 5.84
C GLY A 179 -0.71 4.74 5.79
N PHE A 180 -0.04 4.92 6.91
CA PHE A 180 1.30 5.53 6.95
C PHE A 180 2.34 4.78 6.12
N GLY A 181 2.09 3.49 5.80
CA GLY A 181 2.96 2.72 4.93
C GLY A 181 4.34 2.44 5.52
N ILE A 182 4.44 2.35 6.84
CA ILE A 182 5.67 2.02 7.55
C ILE A 182 6.14 0.62 7.10
N PRO A 183 7.41 0.45 6.69
CA PRO A 183 7.93 -0.84 6.28
C PRO A 183 7.67 -1.92 7.35
N ASN A 184 7.24 -3.11 6.91
CA ASN A 184 6.88 -4.26 7.75
C ASN A 184 5.66 -4.07 8.68
N VAL A 185 4.97 -2.93 8.61
CA VAL A 185 3.73 -2.69 9.35
C VAL A 185 2.54 -2.80 8.39
N GLY A 186 2.00 -3.99 8.27
CA GLY A 186 0.75 -4.24 7.55
C GLY A 186 -0.46 -4.19 8.49
N LYS A 187 -1.66 -4.41 7.93
CA LYS A 187 -2.93 -4.33 8.68
C LYS A 187 -2.96 -5.21 9.94
N ALA A 188 -2.43 -6.44 9.89
CA ALA A 188 -2.39 -7.32 11.04
C ALA A 188 -1.50 -6.76 12.16
N ALA A 189 -0.25 -6.39 11.82
CA ALA A 189 0.67 -5.77 12.77
C ALA A 189 0.11 -4.46 13.34
N ALA A 190 -0.50 -3.61 12.50
CA ALA A 190 -1.13 -2.37 12.96
C ALA A 190 -2.23 -2.62 13.99
N LYS A 191 -3.08 -3.62 13.79
CA LYS A 191 -4.10 -4.01 14.77
C LYS A 191 -3.48 -4.46 16.10
N THR A 192 -2.41 -5.26 16.06
CA THR A 192 -1.72 -5.73 17.26
C THR A 192 -1.04 -4.59 18.00
N ILE A 193 -0.39 -3.69 17.27
CA ILE A 193 0.24 -2.49 17.82
C ILE A 193 -0.79 -1.61 18.53
N MET A 194 -1.92 -1.33 17.88
CA MET A 194 -2.98 -0.46 18.41
C MET A 194 -3.71 -1.09 19.64
N LYS A 195 -3.66 -2.39 19.83
CA LYS A 195 -4.13 -3.02 21.09
C LYS A 195 -3.23 -2.67 22.28
N ARG A 196 -1.92 -2.52 22.05
CA ARG A 196 -0.94 -2.20 23.10
C ARG A 196 -0.80 -0.69 23.31
N PHE A 197 -0.91 0.07 22.23
CA PHE A 197 -0.84 1.53 22.18
C PHE A 197 -2.17 2.07 21.63
N PRO A 198 -3.17 2.33 22.49
CA PRO A 198 -4.51 2.70 22.04
C PRO A 198 -4.61 3.98 21.23
N SER A 199 -3.62 4.87 21.34
CA SER A 199 -3.52 6.09 20.56
C SER A 199 -2.32 6.08 19.60
N ILE A 200 -2.48 6.62 18.39
CA ILE A 200 -1.36 6.90 17.47
C ILE A 200 -0.31 7.77 18.14
N LEU A 201 -0.71 8.66 19.03
CA LEU A 201 0.18 9.57 19.73
C LEU A 201 1.05 8.86 20.76
N ASP A 202 0.59 7.75 21.34
CA ASP A 202 1.40 6.94 22.26
C ASP A 202 2.66 6.38 21.58
N LEU A 203 2.60 6.21 20.25
CA LEU A 203 3.73 5.74 19.45
C LEU A 203 4.84 6.80 19.26
N GLU A 204 4.54 8.08 19.48
CA GLU A 204 5.54 9.15 19.45
C GLU A 204 6.49 9.07 20.65
N ASP A 205 6.00 8.56 21.79
CA ASP A 205 6.76 8.43 23.03
C ASP A 205 7.28 7.00 23.27
N ALA A 206 6.87 6.04 22.41
CA ALA A 206 7.26 4.64 22.54
C ALA A 206 8.74 4.43 22.19
N ASP A 207 9.49 3.77 23.07
CA ASP A 207 10.85 3.33 22.75
C ASP A 207 10.85 1.98 21.97
N ARG A 208 12.05 1.59 21.48
CA ARG A 208 12.19 0.36 20.70
C ARG A 208 11.87 -0.89 21.51
N ASP A 209 12.20 -0.89 22.79
CA ASP A 209 12.00 -2.06 23.66
C ASP A 209 10.51 -2.27 23.91
N ALA A 210 9.75 -1.20 24.17
CA ALA A 210 8.30 -1.27 24.31
C ALA A 210 7.59 -1.71 23.00
N LEU A 211 8.12 -1.31 21.84
CA LEU A 211 7.61 -1.75 20.54
C LEU A 211 7.90 -3.24 20.28
N MET A 212 9.05 -3.77 20.73
CA MET A 212 9.40 -5.18 20.61
C MET A 212 8.61 -6.09 21.57
N GLU A 213 7.98 -5.54 22.62
CA GLU A 213 7.05 -6.29 23.48
C GLU A 213 5.71 -6.61 22.80
N VAL A 214 5.43 -5.97 21.65
CA VAL A 214 4.21 -6.23 20.88
C VAL A 214 4.38 -7.52 20.07
N ASP A 215 3.38 -8.42 20.14
CA ASP A 215 3.35 -9.65 19.37
C ASP A 215 3.55 -9.38 17.86
N ASP A 216 4.35 -10.20 17.19
CA ASP A 216 4.70 -10.09 15.76
C ASP A 216 5.50 -8.84 15.37
N VAL A 217 5.97 -8.03 16.32
CA VAL A 217 6.86 -6.89 16.08
C VAL A 217 8.30 -7.26 16.44
N GLY A 218 9.10 -7.60 15.44
CA GLY A 218 10.53 -7.85 15.60
C GLY A 218 11.36 -6.56 15.56
N GLU A 219 12.66 -6.69 15.84
CA GLU A 219 13.64 -5.58 15.88
C GLU A 219 13.58 -4.66 14.65
N VAL A 220 13.48 -5.25 13.44
CA VAL A 220 13.42 -4.49 12.18
C VAL A 220 12.13 -3.65 12.09
N SER A 221 11.00 -4.22 12.49
CA SER A 221 9.72 -3.51 12.49
C SER A 221 9.68 -2.41 13.54
N ALA A 222 10.17 -2.71 14.76
CA ALA A 222 10.29 -1.74 15.84
C ALA A 222 11.17 -0.54 15.45
N ASP A 223 12.31 -0.79 14.79
CA ASP A 223 13.19 0.29 14.31
C ASP A 223 12.51 1.13 13.21
N CYS A 224 11.74 0.52 12.30
CA CYS A 224 10.98 1.26 11.29
C CYS A 224 9.91 2.15 11.91
N ILE A 225 9.16 1.64 12.90
CA ILE A 225 8.13 2.40 13.63
C ILE A 225 8.78 3.56 14.39
N PHE A 226 9.81 3.24 15.17
CA PHE A 226 10.53 4.25 15.96
C PHE A 226 11.04 5.40 15.08
N ARG A 227 11.69 5.10 13.96
CA ARG A 227 12.20 6.13 13.03
C ARG A 227 11.07 6.95 12.43
N PHE A 228 9.94 6.32 12.08
CA PHE A 228 8.81 7.02 11.50
C PHE A 228 8.23 8.06 12.45
N PHE A 229 7.98 7.68 13.71
CA PHE A 229 7.38 8.58 14.71
C PHE A 229 8.36 9.61 15.28
N HIS A 230 9.69 9.41 15.11
CA HIS A 230 10.71 10.36 15.51
C HIS A 230 11.20 11.28 14.38
N ASP A 231 10.67 11.13 13.17
CA ASP A 231 10.91 12.06 12.06
C ASP A 231 10.02 13.30 12.19
N GLU A 232 10.64 14.49 12.21
CA GLU A 232 9.92 15.75 12.45
C GLU A 232 8.83 16.04 11.40
N LYS A 233 9.04 15.66 10.14
CA LYS A 233 8.03 15.83 9.08
C LYS A 233 6.81 14.97 9.33
N ASN A 234 7.04 13.74 9.82
CA ASN A 234 5.94 12.83 10.13
C ASN A 234 5.16 13.30 11.36
N LYS A 235 5.85 13.85 12.38
CA LYS A 235 5.19 14.47 13.55
C LYS A 235 4.32 15.66 13.13
N GLU A 236 4.85 16.55 12.29
CA GLU A 236 4.08 17.67 11.76
C GLU A 236 2.84 17.19 10.98
N MET A 237 2.99 16.16 10.15
CA MET A 237 1.88 15.56 9.40
C MET A 237 0.83 14.93 10.35
N ILE A 238 1.25 14.19 11.38
CA ILE A 238 0.34 13.60 12.38
C ILE A 238 -0.39 14.70 13.15
N ALA A 239 0.29 15.76 13.56
CA ALA A 239 -0.33 16.90 14.24
C ALA A 239 -1.38 17.58 13.33
N ARG A 240 -1.11 17.73 12.03
CA ARG A 240 -2.10 18.23 11.05
C ARG A 240 -3.30 17.29 10.93
N LEU A 241 -3.09 16.00 10.78
CA LEU A 241 -4.18 15.00 10.72
C LEU A 241 -5.09 15.10 11.95
N LYS A 242 -4.48 15.19 13.14
CA LYS A 242 -5.22 15.40 14.39
C LYS A 242 -6.04 16.69 14.37
N SER A 243 -5.45 17.81 13.94
CA SER A 243 -6.14 19.12 13.85
C SER A 243 -7.28 19.11 12.84
N LEU A 244 -7.20 18.27 11.80
CA LEU A 244 -8.24 18.07 10.79
C LEU A 244 -9.36 17.13 11.26
N GLY A 245 -9.27 16.59 12.48
CA GLY A 245 -10.27 15.74 13.09
C GLY A 245 -10.20 14.27 12.66
N VAL A 246 -9.06 13.80 12.18
CA VAL A 246 -8.84 12.36 11.91
C VAL A 246 -8.72 11.64 13.24
N ASN A 247 -9.43 10.53 13.38
CA ASN A 247 -9.39 9.70 14.58
C ASN A 247 -7.99 9.12 14.82
N MET A 248 -7.45 9.35 16.02
CA MET A 248 -6.14 8.86 16.45
C MET A 248 -6.24 7.70 17.42
N GLU A 249 -7.46 7.33 17.83
CA GLU A 249 -7.72 6.34 18.87
C GLU A 249 -8.21 5.02 18.26
N ALA A 250 -7.73 3.93 18.83
CA ALA A 250 -8.26 2.61 18.52
C ALA A 250 -9.67 2.46 19.12
N GLU A 251 -10.56 1.81 18.38
CA GLU A 251 -11.85 1.41 18.94
C GLU A 251 -11.62 0.43 20.10
N GLU A 252 -12.24 0.70 21.26
CA GLU A 252 -12.25 -0.25 22.37
C GLU A 252 -13.00 -1.51 21.92
N THR A 253 -12.26 -2.56 21.60
CA THR A 253 -12.85 -3.86 21.37
C THR A 253 -13.21 -4.46 22.74
N GLU A 254 -14.49 -4.39 23.11
CA GLU A 254 -14.98 -5.19 24.23
C GLU A 254 -14.68 -6.67 23.92
N THR A 255 -13.74 -7.24 24.64
CA THR A 255 -13.48 -8.67 24.58
C THR A 255 -14.65 -9.40 25.19
N ILE A 256 -15.50 -9.98 24.36
CA ILE A 256 -16.61 -10.81 24.82
C ILE A 256 -16.03 -12.18 25.18
N ASP A 257 -15.97 -12.47 26.46
CA ASP A 257 -15.61 -13.82 26.92
C ASP A 257 -16.66 -14.82 26.44
N SER A 258 -16.26 -15.75 25.61
CA SER A 258 -17.14 -16.67 24.93
C SER A 258 -16.56 -18.09 24.88
N ALA A 259 -17.39 -19.06 24.51
CA ALA A 259 -16.98 -20.46 24.34
C ALA A 259 -15.88 -20.69 23.28
N VAL A 260 -15.56 -19.67 22.47
CA VAL A 260 -14.53 -19.72 21.45
C VAL A 260 -13.25 -18.97 21.85
N SER A 261 -13.23 -18.31 23.02
CA SER A 261 -12.04 -17.63 23.54
C SER A 261 -10.85 -18.60 23.64
N GLY A 262 -9.70 -18.20 23.10
CA GLY A 262 -8.49 -19.02 23.09
C GLY A 262 -8.49 -20.18 22.08
N LYS A 263 -9.43 -20.25 21.14
CA LYS A 263 -9.50 -21.30 20.11
C LYS A 263 -9.19 -20.73 18.75
N THR A 264 -8.53 -21.51 17.90
CA THR A 264 -8.39 -21.20 16.46
C THR A 264 -9.67 -21.57 15.74
N VAL A 265 -10.30 -20.60 15.07
CA VAL A 265 -11.57 -20.78 14.35
C VAL A 265 -11.35 -20.59 12.85
N VAL A 266 -11.86 -21.51 12.05
CA VAL A 266 -11.83 -21.42 10.58
C VAL A 266 -13.26 -21.33 10.05
N ILE A 267 -13.57 -20.23 9.36
CA ILE A 267 -14.89 -20.01 8.75
C ILE A 267 -14.87 -20.52 7.31
N THR A 268 -15.60 -21.62 7.06
CA THR A 268 -15.71 -22.23 5.73
C THR A 268 -17.17 -22.23 5.24
N GLY A 269 -17.35 -22.17 3.92
CA GLY A 269 -18.69 -22.22 3.32
C GLY A 269 -19.47 -20.92 3.37
N THR A 270 -20.79 -21.01 3.18
CA THR A 270 -21.74 -19.89 3.21
C THR A 270 -22.52 -19.93 4.51
N LEU A 271 -22.50 -18.84 5.25
CA LEU A 271 -23.26 -18.72 6.49
C LEU A 271 -24.70 -18.29 6.18
N PRO A 272 -25.72 -18.86 6.89
CA PRO A 272 -27.12 -18.60 6.57
C PRO A 272 -27.62 -17.21 6.98
N THR A 273 -27.00 -16.55 7.98
CA THR A 273 -27.51 -15.31 8.58
C THR A 273 -26.50 -14.15 8.61
N LEU A 274 -25.21 -14.43 8.39
CA LEU A 274 -24.14 -13.43 8.48
C LEU A 274 -23.26 -13.44 7.24
N GLY A 275 -22.78 -12.27 6.85
CA GLY A 275 -21.72 -12.16 5.86
C GLY A 275 -20.42 -12.77 6.41
N ARG A 276 -19.58 -13.34 5.53
CA ARG A 276 -18.30 -13.97 5.94
C ARG A 276 -17.39 -12.99 6.71
N LYS A 277 -17.44 -11.70 6.32
CA LYS A 277 -16.66 -10.64 6.95
C LYS A 277 -17.18 -10.31 8.34
N GLU A 278 -18.50 -10.17 8.49
CA GLU A 278 -19.15 -9.92 9.78
C GLU A 278 -18.95 -11.08 10.76
N ALA A 279 -19.00 -12.32 10.27
CA ALA A 279 -18.73 -13.49 11.09
C ALA A 279 -17.26 -13.55 11.52
N ALA A 280 -16.31 -13.16 10.67
CA ALA A 280 -14.90 -13.08 11.03
C ALA A 280 -14.67 -12.01 12.10
N GLU A 281 -15.25 -10.82 11.97
CA GLU A 281 -15.17 -9.75 12.96
C GLU A 281 -15.77 -10.16 14.32
N LEU A 282 -16.91 -10.84 14.33
CA LEU A 282 -17.49 -11.36 15.56
C LEU A 282 -16.61 -12.40 16.23
N VAL A 283 -15.99 -13.29 15.46
CA VAL A 283 -15.07 -14.31 16.00
C VAL A 283 -13.78 -13.65 16.49
N GLU A 284 -13.21 -12.69 15.77
CA GLU A 284 -12.03 -11.93 16.20
C GLU A 284 -12.27 -11.20 17.52
N ASN A 285 -13.46 -10.63 17.73
CA ASN A 285 -13.84 -9.96 18.99
C ASN A 285 -14.01 -10.94 20.17
N CYS A 286 -14.22 -12.24 19.90
CA CYS A 286 -14.34 -13.29 20.90
C CYS A 286 -13.02 -14.06 21.13
N LEU A 287 -12.00 -13.87 20.28
CA LEU A 287 -10.72 -14.56 20.35
C LEU A 287 -9.67 -13.67 20.99
N LEU A 288 -9.07 -14.12 22.09
CA LEU A 288 -7.91 -13.48 22.72
C LEU A 288 -6.64 -13.62 21.86
N TYR A 289 -6.62 -14.58 20.93
CA TYR A 289 -5.52 -14.84 20.00
C TYR A 289 -6.08 -15.30 18.65
N THR A 290 -5.60 -14.71 17.54
CA THR A 290 -5.78 -15.20 16.17
C THR A 290 -4.61 -16.09 15.77
#